data_0e18ee83ec4c0f8b45a2a1627c65bf53
#
_entry.id   0e18ee83ec4c0f8b45a2a1627c65bf53
#
_cell.length_a   1.000
_cell.length_b   1.000
_cell.length_c   1.000
_cell.angle_alpha   90.00
_cell.angle_beta   90.00
_cell.angle_gamma   90.00
#
_symmetry.space_group_name_H-M   'P 1'
#
loop_
_entity.id
_entity.type
_entity.pdbx_description
1 polymer ?
#
loop_
_entity_poly.entity_id
_entity_poly.type
_entity_poly.pdbx_seq_one_letter_code
_entity_poly.pdbx_strand_id
1 'polypeptide(L)'
;MNQPANPMLCDYLVQILTARVYDVAQETALECAPNLSARLNNKLLLKREDMQSVFSFKLRGAYNKMAQLSPDLLAQGVIAASAGNHAQGVALAARHLGTRAIIVMPVTTPQVKVNAVIARGGEVVLHGDAYDDAYAFARQLEAEKGMTFIHPFDDPYVIAGQGTIGMEILRQHQKPINAIFVAIGGGGLISGIGAYVKRLRPEIKIIGVEPIDSDAMNQSLKAGKRVRLSQVGLFADGVAVREVGEETFRLCQEYVDEIILVDTDDVCAAIKDVFEDTRSILEPAGALAIAGAKAYVEREQIAGETLIAVACGANMNFDRLRFVAERAEFGERREAIFAVTIPEQAGSLRKFCECLGKRNLTEFSYRIADEKEAHIFIGVQIQNRADAVKIAASFEGCGFKTLDLTDDELTKLHVRHMVGGRSMLADHELFYRFEFPERPGALMKFVGSMSPNWNISVFHYRNNGADYGRIVVGIQVPPDEMKEWQAFLDTLGYQYGDESQNPAYKLFLR
;
A
#
# COMPACT_ATOMS: atom_id res chain seq x y z
N MET A 1 -2.59 24.17 -47.59
CA MET A 1 -3.84 23.54 -47.11
C MET A 1 -3.61 23.21 -45.65
N ASN A 2 -4.13 24.05 -44.76
CA ASN A 2 -4.03 23.87 -43.32
C ASN A 2 -4.97 22.71 -42.92
N GLN A 3 -4.43 21.61 -42.42
CA GLN A 3 -5.25 20.69 -41.68
C GLN A 3 -5.78 21.41 -40.40
N PRO A 4 -7.07 21.28 -40.10
CA PRO A 4 -7.58 21.82 -38.85
C PRO A 4 -6.91 21.10 -37.68
N ALA A 5 -6.30 21.89 -36.79
CA ALA A 5 -5.78 21.38 -35.52
C ALA A 5 -6.92 20.64 -34.82
N ASN A 6 -6.64 19.41 -34.39
CA ASN A 6 -7.54 18.59 -33.60
C ASN A 6 -7.89 19.38 -32.29
N PRO A 7 -9.15 19.72 -32.02
CA PRO A 7 -9.49 20.72 -30.99
C PRO A 7 -9.42 20.20 -29.56
N MET A 8 -8.71 19.11 -29.24
CA MET A 8 -8.69 18.51 -27.90
C MET A 8 -7.38 17.86 -27.47
N LEU A 9 -6.23 18.37 -27.85
CA LEU A 9 -5.01 18.11 -27.08
C LEU A 9 -4.86 19.26 -26.10
N CYS A 10 -5.33 19.08 -24.87
CA CYS A 10 -5.09 20.03 -23.77
C CYS A 10 -3.57 20.24 -23.65
N ASP A 11 -3.11 21.48 -23.86
CA ASP A 11 -1.72 21.83 -23.56
C ASP A 11 -1.54 21.87 -22.04
N TYR A 12 -1.14 20.72 -21.48
CA TYR A 12 -0.93 20.58 -20.03
C TYR A 12 0.10 21.56 -19.48
N LEU A 13 1.09 21.99 -20.27
CA LEU A 13 2.05 23.01 -19.82
C LEU A 13 1.32 24.32 -19.51
N VAL A 14 0.45 24.80 -20.40
CA VAL A 14 -0.34 26.01 -20.18
C VAL A 14 -1.30 25.83 -19.00
N GLN A 15 -1.99 24.69 -18.92
CA GLN A 15 -2.92 24.43 -17.82
C GLN A 15 -2.22 24.37 -16.46
N ILE A 16 -1.01 23.81 -16.39
CA ILE A 16 -0.21 23.77 -15.14
C ILE A 16 0.26 25.17 -14.75
N LEU A 17 0.76 25.96 -15.73
CA LEU A 17 1.21 27.31 -15.48
C LEU A 17 0.09 28.26 -15.03
N THR A 18 -1.15 27.99 -15.44
CA THR A 18 -2.34 28.77 -15.08
C THR A 18 -3.17 28.14 -13.96
N ALA A 19 -2.71 27.00 -13.40
CA ALA A 19 -3.43 26.30 -12.35
C ALA A 19 -3.56 27.13 -11.07
N ARG A 20 -4.76 27.13 -10.53
CA ARG A 20 -5.08 27.81 -9.27
C ARG A 20 -4.97 26.79 -8.14
N VAL A 21 -3.80 26.71 -7.50
CA VAL A 21 -3.59 25.79 -6.36
C VAL A 21 -3.17 26.54 -5.09
N TYR A 22 -2.47 27.64 -5.24
CA TYR A 22 -1.84 28.35 -4.12
C TYR A 22 -2.80 29.16 -3.23
N ASP A 23 -4.07 29.19 -3.57
CA ASP A 23 -5.13 29.69 -2.68
C ASP A 23 -5.29 28.78 -1.44
N VAL A 24 -4.95 27.50 -1.56
CA VAL A 24 -5.10 26.47 -0.50
C VAL A 24 -3.86 25.61 -0.28
N ALA A 25 -3.04 25.42 -1.30
CA ALA A 25 -1.82 24.65 -1.24
C ALA A 25 -0.61 25.53 -0.93
N GLN A 26 0.37 24.96 -0.25
CA GLN A 26 1.66 25.59 -0.04
C GLN A 26 2.66 25.07 -1.07
N GLU A 27 3.62 25.91 -1.49
CA GLU A 27 4.82 25.43 -2.13
C GLU A 27 5.65 24.65 -1.09
N THR A 28 5.63 23.33 -1.19
CA THR A 28 6.30 22.48 -0.22
C THR A 28 7.82 22.44 -0.44
N ALA A 29 8.57 22.14 0.61
CA ALA A 29 10.00 22.03 0.52
C ALA A 29 10.44 20.87 -0.38
N LEU A 30 11.60 21.05 -1.03
CA LEU A 30 12.40 19.97 -1.61
C LEU A 30 13.58 19.74 -0.68
N GLU A 31 13.48 18.78 0.20
CA GLU A 31 14.34 18.55 1.36
C GLU A 31 15.27 17.37 1.14
N CYS A 32 16.53 17.49 1.56
CA CYS A 32 17.47 16.37 1.51
C CYS A 32 17.19 15.36 2.62
N ALA A 33 17.21 14.07 2.30
CA ALA A 33 17.22 12.96 3.24
C ALA A 33 18.68 12.54 3.50
N PRO A 34 19.36 13.05 4.53
CA PRO A 34 20.81 12.90 4.67
C PRO A 34 21.26 11.47 4.97
N ASN A 35 20.56 10.76 5.89
CA ASN A 35 20.92 9.39 6.24
C ASN A 35 20.69 8.45 5.06
N LEU A 36 19.55 8.59 4.40
CA LEU A 36 19.20 7.78 3.24
C LEU A 36 20.12 8.10 2.05
N SER A 37 20.46 9.37 1.83
CA SER A 37 21.43 9.78 0.80
C SER A 37 22.80 9.16 1.03
N ALA A 38 23.31 9.18 2.26
CA ALA A 38 24.60 8.57 2.61
C ALA A 38 24.57 7.04 2.39
N ARG A 39 23.50 6.36 2.80
CA ARG A 39 23.35 4.90 2.63
C ARG A 39 23.26 4.49 1.15
N LEU A 40 22.59 5.28 0.32
CA LEU A 40 22.45 5.02 -1.11
C LEU A 40 23.64 5.52 -1.95
N ASN A 41 24.60 6.22 -1.35
CA ASN A 41 25.69 6.89 -2.05
C ASN A 41 25.21 7.79 -3.21
N ASN A 42 24.04 8.43 -3.03
CA ASN A 42 23.39 9.33 -3.97
C ASN A 42 22.74 10.48 -3.21
N LYS A 43 22.40 11.56 -3.87
CA LYS A 43 21.64 12.67 -3.27
C LYS A 43 20.16 12.42 -3.45
N LEU A 44 19.46 11.96 -2.41
CA LEU A 44 18.01 11.82 -2.42
C LEU A 44 17.34 13.07 -1.83
N LEU A 45 16.48 13.69 -2.62
CA LEU A 45 15.63 14.82 -2.23
C LEU A 45 14.18 14.38 -2.13
N LEU A 46 13.49 14.81 -1.08
CA LEU A 46 12.08 14.54 -0.82
C LEU A 46 11.25 15.78 -1.17
N LYS A 47 10.28 15.65 -2.08
CA LYS A 47 9.26 16.65 -2.29
C LYS A 47 8.13 16.44 -1.29
N ARG A 48 8.03 17.34 -0.31
CA ARG A 48 7.31 17.16 0.95
C ARG A 48 5.79 17.49 0.85
N GLU A 49 5.06 16.78 -0.03
CA GLU A 49 3.61 16.95 -0.15
C GLU A 49 2.82 16.42 1.07
N ASP A 50 3.46 15.63 1.91
CA ASP A 50 2.98 15.22 3.23
C ASP A 50 2.79 16.42 4.19
N MET A 51 3.47 17.54 3.93
CA MET A 51 3.41 18.77 4.74
C MET A 51 2.30 19.73 4.33
N GLN A 52 1.46 19.37 3.36
CA GLN A 52 0.27 20.14 3.02
C GLN A 52 -0.74 20.17 4.18
N SER A 53 -1.62 21.17 4.21
CA SER A 53 -2.63 21.36 5.28
C SER A 53 -3.61 20.18 5.46
N VAL A 54 -3.75 19.34 4.42
CA VAL A 54 -4.51 18.07 4.45
C VAL A 54 -3.59 16.85 4.44
N PHE A 55 -2.31 17.04 4.72
CA PHE A 55 -1.28 16.00 4.75
C PHE A 55 -1.16 15.18 3.46
N SER A 56 -1.48 15.76 2.31
CA SER A 56 -1.30 15.13 0.99
C SER A 56 -1.46 16.13 -0.16
N PHE A 57 -0.91 15.77 -1.32
CA PHE A 57 -0.98 16.57 -2.55
C PHE A 57 -2.38 16.77 -3.13
N LYS A 58 -3.35 15.94 -2.74
CA LYS A 58 -4.67 15.84 -3.39
C LYS A 58 -5.46 17.15 -3.39
N LEU A 59 -5.22 18.05 -2.45
CA LEU A 59 -5.88 19.35 -2.42
C LEU A 59 -5.58 20.19 -3.67
N ARG A 60 -4.40 20.06 -4.29
CA ARG A 60 -3.99 20.84 -5.47
C ARG A 60 -4.94 20.60 -6.64
N GLY A 61 -5.11 19.35 -7.05
CA GLY A 61 -5.99 18.99 -8.16
C GLY A 61 -7.46 19.20 -7.83
N ALA A 62 -7.91 18.85 -6.63
CA ALA A 62 -9.29 19.08 -6.19
C ALA A 62 -9.65 20.56 -6.25
N TYR A 63 -8.81 21.43 -5.69
CA TYR A 63 -9.05 22.86 -5.70
C TYR A 63 -8.96 23.44 -7.11
N ASN A 64 -7.94 23.09 -7.90
CA ASN A 64 -7.79 23.59 -9.26
C ASN A 64 -9.03 23.28 -10.12
N LYS A 65 -9.57 22.05 -10.04
CA LYS A 65 -10.79 21.66 -10.73
C LYS A 65 -11.98 22.51 -10.27
N MET A 66 -12.19 22.63 -8.97
CA MET A 66 -13.33 23.34 -8.40
C MET A 66 -13.27 24.84 -8.69
N ALA A 67 -12.09 25.44 -8.69
CA ALA A 67 -11.87 26.84 -9.00
C ALA A 67 -12.14 27.23 -10.48
N GLN A 68 -12.30 26.23 -11.37
CA GLN A 68 -12.68 26.40 -12.77
C GLN A 68 -14.20 26.29 -12.99
N LEU A 69 -14.97 25.91 -11.97
CA LEU A 69 -16.42 25.79 -12.07
C LEU A 69 -17.07 27.19 -12.14
N SER A 70 -18.14 27.29 -12.92
CA SER A 70 -18.92 28.49 -12.93
C SER A 70 -19.62 28.75 -11.58
N PRO A 71 -19.98 29.98 -11.24
CA PRO A 71 -20.72 30.26 -10.02
C PRO A 71 -22.02 29.47 -9.87
N ASP A 72 -22.70 29.16 -10.96
CA ASP A 72 -23.92 28.35 -10.96
C ASP A 72 -23.65 26.90 -10.58
N LEU A 73 -22.57 26.33 -11.11
CA LEU A 73 -22.15 24.95 -10.74
C LEU A 73 -21.66 24.88 -9.30
N LEU A 74 -20.92 25.89 -8.83
CA LEU A 74 -20.52 25.97 -7.42
C LEU A 74 -21.75 26.11 -6.50
N ALA A 75 -22.78 26.85 -6.88
CA ALA A 75 -24.00 26.98 -6.10
C ALA A 75 -24.78 25.67 -5.97
N GLN A 76 -24.67 24.76 -6.96
CA GLN A 76 -25.25 23.42 -6.91
C GLN A 76 -24.47 22.49 -6.00
N GLY A 77 -23.18 22.77 -5.75
CA GLY A 77 -22.30 21.98 -4.94
C GLY A 77 -21.51 20.91 -5.70
N VAL A 78 -20.63 20.23 -4.99
CA VAL A 78 -19.76 19.20 -5.54
C VAL A 78 -19.92 17.88 -4.79
N ILE A 79 -19.61 16.77 -5.47
CA ILE A 79 -19.66 15.44 -4.92
C ILE A 79 -18.39 14.66 -5.26
N ALA A 80 -17.94 13.82 -4.35
CA ALA A 80 -16.82 12.90 -4.59
C ALA A 80 -17.03 11.57 -3.89
N ALA A 81 -16.44 10.49 -4.44
CA ALA A 81 -16.33 9.20 -3.79
C ALA A 81 -14.88 9.02 -3.33
N SER A 82 -14.64 9.01 -2.03
CA SER A 82 -13.30 8.76 -1.47
C SER A 82 -13.35 8.67 0.05
N ALA A 83 -12.63 7.74 0.64
CA ALA A 83 -12.44 7.61 2.09
C ALA A 83 -11.09 8.17 2.59
N GLY A 84 -10.29 8.80 1.72
CA GLY A 84 -8.91 9.20 2.05
C GLY A 84 -8.57 10.63 1.67
N ASN A 85 -7.38 10.78 1.08
CA ASN A 85 -6.76 12.07 0.75
C ASN A 85 -7.60 12.96 -0.17
N HIS A 86 -8.26 12.38 -1.17
CA HIS A 86 -9.09 13.13 -2.09
C HIS A 86 -10.32 13.73 -1.40
N ALA A 87 -10.96 12.96 -0.52
CA ALA A 87 -12.09 13.42 0.30
C ALA A 87 -11.75 14.69 1.09
N GLN A 88 -10.61 14.68 1.77
CA GLN A 88 -10.12 15.81 2.56
C GLN A 88 -9.77 17.02 1.67
N GLY A 89 -9.16 16.77 0.50
CA GLY A 89 -8.86 17.80 -0.48
C GLY A 89 -10.11 18.48 -1.02
N VAL A 90 -11.15 17.71 -1.38
CA VAL A 90 -12.44 18.25 -1.86
C VAL A 90 -13.17 19.03 -0.76
N ALA A 91 -13.22 18.50 0.47
CA ALA A 91 -13.87 19.18 1.59
C ALA A 91 -13.20 20.53 1.91
N LEU A 92 -11.86 20.58 1.96
CA LEU A 92 -11.11 21.81 2.15
C LEU A 92 -11.38 22.82 1.02
N ALA A 93 -11.32 22.37 -0.24
CA ALA A 93 -11.56 23.20 -1.41
C ALA A 93 -12.97 23.79 -1.40
N ALA A 94 -13.97 22.97 -1.07
CA ALA A 94 -15.36 23.39 -0.97
C ALA A 94 -15.55 24.47 0.11
N ARG A 95 -14.98 24.25 1.28
CA ARG A 95 -15.00 25.24 2.38
C ARG A 95 -14.38 26.57 1.96
N HIS A 96 -13.26 26.53 1.24
CA HIS A 96 -12.57 27.74 0.78
C HIS A 96 -13.39 28.49 -0.27
N LEU A 97 -14.04 27.77 -1.18
CA LEU A 97 -14.89 28.37 -2.25
C LEU A 97 -16.31 28.67 -1.80
N GLY A 98 -16.68 28.39 -0.56
CA GLY A 98 -18.01 28.63 -0.03
C GLY A 98 -19.10 27.76 -0.67
N THR A 99 -18.75 26.56 -1.12
CA THR A 99 -19.67 25.59 -1.74
C THR A 99 -19.90 24.37 -0.87
N ARG A 100 -21.02 23.69 -1.11
CA ARG A 100 -21.36 22.42 -0.44
C ARG A 100 -20.57 21.27 -1.05
N ALA A 101 -20.04 20.36 -0.25
CA ALA A 101 -19.41 19.12 -0.70
C ALA A 101 -20.04 17.91 -0.05
N ILE A 102 -20.54 16.95 -0.84
CA ILE A 102 -20.95 15.64 -0.39
C ILE A 102 -19.81 14.65 -0.68
N ILE A 103 -19.39 13.91 0.35
CA ILE A 103 -18.34 12.91 0.24
C ILE A 103 -18.94 11.54 0.54
N VAL A 104 -19.03 10.68 -0.47
CA VAL A 104 -19.53 9.31 -0.31
C VAL A 104 -18.36 8.39 0.04
N MET A 105 -18.53 7.64 1.12
CA MET A 105 -17.53 6.70 1.65
C MET A 105 -18.15 5.34 1.88
N PRO A 106 -17.39 4.23 1.78
CA PRO A 106 -17.85 2.92 2.27
C PRO A 106 -18.20 2.96 3.76
N VAL A 107 -19.15 2.12 4.18
CA VAL A 107 -19.52 2.00 5.60
C VAL A 107 -18.39 1.41 6.46
N THR A 108 -17.41 0.77 5.82
CA THR A 108 -16.21 0.22 6.44
C THR A 108 -15.17 1.29 6.78
N THR A 109 -15.39 2.55 6.37
CA THR A 109 -14.42 3.65 6.57
C THR A 109 -14.19 3.93 8.05
N PRO A 110 -12.95 3.93 8.55
CA PRO A 110 -12.65 4.24 9.94
C PRO A 110 -13.15 5.61 10.35
N GLN A 111 -13.70 5.73 11.56
CA GLN A 111 -14.30 6.96 12.07
C GLN A 111 -13.33 8.15 12.07
N VAL A 112 -12.03 7.90 12.24
CA VAL A 112 -11.01 8.97 12.19
C VAL A 112 -10.97 9.64 10.80
N LYS A 113 -11.14 8.89 9.71
CA LYS A 113 -11.19 9.43 8.34
C LYS A 113 -12.49 10.20 8.08
N VAL A 114 -13.62 9.67 8.56
CA VAL A 114 -14.93 10.36 8.52
C VAL A 114 -14.84 11.70 9.24
N ASN A 115 -14.33 11.71 10.47
CA ASN A 115 -14.19 12.92 11.27
C ASN A 115 -13.24 13.94 10.63
N ALA A 116 -12.18 13.49 9.96
CA ALA A 116 -11.25 14.37 9.25
C ALA A 116 -11.91 15.16 8.11
N VAL A 117 -12.86 14.56 7.40
CA VAL A 117 -13.64 15.22 6.33
C VAL A 117 -14.69 16.18 6.92
N ILE A 118 -15.42 15.76 7.96
CA ILE A 118 -16.40 16.59 8.66
C ILE A 118 -15.73 17.86 9.24
N ALA A 119 -14.56 17.70 9.85
CA ALA A 119 -13.81 18.83 10.43
C ALA A 119 -13.36 19.85 9.36
N ARG A 120 -13.28 19.43 8.08
CA ARG A 120 -13.00 20.31 6.95
C ARG A 120 -14.25 20.87 6.27
N GLY A 121 -15.45 20.57 6.79
CA GLY A 121 -16.74 21.08 6.29
C GLY A 121 -17.41 20.23 5.22
N GLY A 122 -16.92 19.01 4.96
CA GLY A 122 -17.57 18.05 4.05
C GLY A 122 -18.77 17.36 4.72
N GLU A 123 -19.81 17.10 3.96
CA GLU A 123 -20.93 16.24 4.36
C GLU A 123 -20.61 14.81 3.97
N VAL A 124 -20.58 13.91 4.95
CA VAL A 124 -20.25 12.49 4.70
C VAL A 124 -21.51 11.67 4.55
N VAL A 125 -21.56 10.86 3.50
CA VAL A 125 -22.59 9.85 3.26
C VAL A 125 -21.91 8.49 3.22
N LEU A 126 -22.29 7.59 4.15
CA LEU A 126 -21.77 6.23 4.18
C LEU A 126 -22.67 5.33 3.35
N HIS A 127 -22.10 4.65 2.33
CA HIS A 127 -22.86 3.78 1.43
C HIS A 127 -22.00 2.64 0.87
N GLY A 128 -22.54 1.42 0.88
CA GLY A 128 -21.88 0.22 0.37
C GLY A 128 -20.71 -0.27 1.22
N ASP A 129 -20.18 -1.43 0.90
CA ASP A 129 -19.08 -2.06 1.61
C ASP A 129 -17.72 -1.76 0.99
N ALA A 130 -17.71 -1.45 -0.32
CA ALA A 130 -16.50 -1.21 -1.11
C ALA A 130 -16.50 0.17 -1.79
N TYR A 131 -15.33 0.56 -2.29
CA TYR A 131 -15.18 1.81 -3.05
C TYR A 131 -16.08 1.87 -4.28
N ASP A 132 -16.22 0.75 -5.01
CA ASP A 132 -17.05 0.70 -6.23
C ASP A 132 -18.52 1.01 -5.92
N ASP A 133 -19.04 0.57 -4.78
CA ASP A 133 -20.42 0.85 -4.32
C ASP A 133 -20.58 2.34 -4.00
N ALA A 134 -19.65 2.90 -3.22
CA ALA A 134 -19.64 4.31 -2.88
C ALA A 134 -19.51 5.19 -4.13
N TYR A 135 -18.69 4.79 -5.10
CA TYR A 135 -18.54 5.48 -6.37
C TYR A 135 -19.84 5.48 -7.19
N ALA A 136 -20.44 4.31 -7.37
CA ALA A 136 -21.70 4.18 -8.11
C ALA A 136 -22.82 5.03 -7.49
N PHE A 137 -22.92 5.02 -6.16
CA PHE A 137 -23.89 5.84 -5.44
C PHE A 137 -23.59 7.35 -5.56
N ALA A 138 -22.32 7.75 -5.52
CA ALA A 138 -21.94 9.15 -5.73
C ALA A 138 -22.34 9.63 -7.14
N ARG A 139 -22.17 8.79 -8.17
CA ARG A 139 -22.61 9.08 -9.55
C ARG A 139 -24.12 9.19 -9.68
N GLN A 140 -24.88 8.37 -8.94
CA GLN A 140 -26.33 8.49 -8.86
C GLN A 140 -26.75 9.82 -8.23
N LEU A 141 -26.18 10.16 -7.07
CA LEU A 141 -26.48 11.43 -6.37
C LEU A 141 -26.07 12.66 -7.18
N GLU A 142 -24.99 12.59 -7.95
CA GLU A 142 -24.59 13.65 -8.89
C GLU A 142 -25.71 13.93 -9.87
N ALA A 143 -26.25 12.89 -10.52
CA ALA A 143 -27.34 13.04 -11.50
C ALA A 143 -28.63 13.53 -10.84
N GLU A 144 -28.99 13.02 -9.66
CA GLU A 144 -30.22 13.39 -8.94
C GLU A 144 -30.19 14.83 -8.42
N LYS A 145 -29.03 15.32 -7.97
CA LYS A 145 -28.88 16.62 -7.31
C LYS A 145 -28.31 17.69 -8.23
N GLY A 146 -27.88 17.36 -9.45
CA GLY A 146 -27.24 18.28 -10.38
C GLY A 146 -25.87 18.78 -9.90
N MET A 147 -25.22 18.07 -8.96
CA MET A 147 -23.91 18.44 -8.43
C MET A 147 -22.80 18.09 -9.41
N THR A 148 -21.60 18.69 -9.24
CA THR A 148 -20.45 18.36 -10.06
C THR A 148 -19.59 17.29 -9.38
N PHE A 149 -19.34 16.17 -10.07
CA PHE A 149 -18.44 15.14 -9.57
C PHE A 149 -16.99 15.59 -9.70
N ILE A 150 -16.23 15.52 -8.61
CA ILE A 150 -14.80 15.84 -8.59
C ILE A 150 -14.00 14.52 -8.62
N HIS A 151 -13.48 14.19 -9.83
CA HIS A 151 -12.75 12.94 -10.05
C HIS A 151 -11.40 12.94 -9.30
N PRO A 152 -10.99 11.83 -8.65
CA PRO A 152 -9.76 11.80 -7.84
C PRO A 152 -8.44 11.85 -8.65
N PHE A 153 -8.45 11.60 -9.96
CA PHE A 153 -7.26 11.57 -10.81
C PHE A 153 -7.49 11.77 -12.31
N ASP A 154 -8.64 11.32 -12.89
CA ASP A 154 -8.88 11.31 -14.34
C ASP A 154 -9.70 12.53 -14.78
N ASP A 155 -9.15 13.69 -14.59
CA ASP A 155 -9.71 14.98 -15.02
C ASP A 155 -8.56 15.94 -15.37
N PRO A 156 -8.59 16.61 -16.55
CA PRO A 156 -7.50 17.48 -16.99
C PRO A 156 -7.13 18.58 -15.99
N TYR A 157 -8.11 19.20 -15.31
CA TYR A 157 -7.83 20.22 -14.32
C TYR A 157 -7.25 19.64 -13.03
N VAL A 158 -7.68 18.42 -12.65
CA VAL A 158 -7.07 17.70 -11.52
C VAL A 158 -5.63 17.37 -11.83
N ILE A 159 -5.35 16.81 -13.01
CA ILE A 159 -3.98 16.47 -13.48
C ILE A 159 -3.11 17.73 -13.51
N ALA A 160 -3.61 18.84 -14.07
CA ALA A 160 -2.87 20.10 -14.13
C ALA A 160 -2.53 20.64 -12.74
N GLY A 161 -3.47 20.57 -11.78
CA GLY A 161 -3.22 20.96 -10.40
C GLY A 161 -2.08 20.14 -9.77
N GLN A 162 -2.01 18.82 -10.02
CA GLN A 162 -0.93 17.95 -9.55
C GLN A 162 0.40 18.29 -10.25
N GLY A 163 0.36 18.70 -11.52
CA GLY A 163 1.53 19.07 -12.31
C GLY A 163 2.32 20.25 -11.73
N THR A 164 1.69 21.10 -10.90
CA THR A 164 2.38 22.20 -10.19
C THR A 164 3.51 21.70 -9.30
N ILE A 165 3.47 20.42 -8.85
CA ILE A 165 4.57 19.80 -8.11
C ILE A 165 5.81 19.68 -8.98
N GLY A 166 5.67 19.27 -10.24
CA GLY A 166 6.78 19.23 -11.21
C GLY A 166 7.37 20.61 -11.47
N MET A 167 6.51 21.64 -11.57
CA MET A 167 6.94 23.03 -11.70
C MET A 167 7.78 23.48 -10.48
N GLU A 168 7.31 23.19 -9.28
CA GLU A 168 8.04 23.52 -8.04
C GLU A 168 9.39 22.79 -7.96
N ILE A 169 9.44 21.50 -8.29
CA ILE A 169 10.67 20.70 -8.32
C ILE A 169 11.73 21.34 -9.22
N LEU A 170 11.39 21.66 -10.47
CA LEU A 170 12.35 22.24 -11.42
C LEU A 170 12.79 23.64 -11.01
N ARG A 171 11.92 24.41 -10.33
CA ARG A 171 12.26 25.73 -9.80
C ARG A 171 13.20 25.64 -8.58
N GLN A 172 12.95 24.71 -7.68
CA GLN A 172 13.72 24.50 -6.45
C GLN A 172 15.06 23.81 -6.66
N HIS A 173 15.21 23.01 -7.75
CA HIS A 173 16.45 22.32 -8.07
C HIS A 173 16.83 22.48 -9.54
N GLN A 174 17.78 23.39 -9.83
CA GLN A 174 18.21 23.72 -11.19
C GLN A 174 19.42 22.88 -11.67
N LYS A 175 20.04 22.09 -10.77
CA LYS A 175 21.14 21.18 -11.11
C LYS A 175 20.61 19.93 -11.84
N PRO A 176 21.47 19.11 -12.45
CA PRO A 176 21.06 17.86 -13.05
C PRO A 176 20.27 16.97 -12.09
N ILE A 177 19.21 16.35 -12.58
CA ILE A 177 18.37 15.38 -11.90
C ILE A 177 18.39 14.10 -12.76
N ASN A 178 18.75 12.97 -12.18
CA ASN A 178 18.75 11.68 -12.85
C ASN A 178 17.29 11.17 -13.03
N ALA A 179 16.54 11.11 -11.93
CA ALA A 179 15.17 10.60 -11.95
C ALA A 179 14.27 11.25 -10.89
N ILE A 180 12.96 11.31 -11.20
CA ILE A 180 11.91 11.69 -10.28
C ILE A 180 10.98 10.48 -10.09
N PHE A 181 10.86 10.01 -8.84
CA PHE A 181 10.03 8.87 -8.45
C PHE A 181 8.67 9.34 -7.95
N VAL A 182 7.61 8.74 -8.46
CA VAL A 182 6.24 9.16 -8.17
C VAL A 182 5.35 7.94 -7.93
N ALA A 183 4.63 7.92 -6.82
CA ALA A 183 3.63 6.90 -6.53
C ALA A 183 2.48 6.92 -7.56
N ILE A 184 2.06 5.75 -8.03
CA ILE A 184 0.93 5.60 -8.95
C ILE A 184 -0.21 4.84 -8.26
N GLY A 185 -1.40 5.47 -8.25
CA GLY A 185 -2.68 4.80 -8.12
C GLY A 185 -3.43 4.95 -9.44
N GLY A 186 -4.33 5.91 -9.55
CA GLY A 186 -5.02 6.19 -10.82
C GLY A 186 -4.21 6.97 -11.86
N GLY A 187 -2.99 7.40 -11.55
CA GLY A 187 -2.07 8.04 -12.50
C GLY A 187 -2.05 9.58 -12.49
N GLY A 188 -2.96 10.27 -11.80
CA GLY A 188 -3.08 11.73 -11.91
C GLY A 188 -1.86 12.53 -11.48
N LEU A 189 -1.14 12.07 -10.43
CA LEU A 189 0.06 12.73 -9.92
C LEU A 189 1.22 12.65 -10.92
N ILE A 190 1.55 11.42 -11.35
CA ILE A 190 2.67 11.19 -12.27
C ILE A 190 2.41 11.78 -13.65
N SER A 191 1.15 11.74 -14.13
CA SER A 191 0.75 12.38 -15.39
C SER A 191 0.99 13.88 -15.37
N GLY A 192 0.59 14.57 -14.29
CA GLY A 192 0.81 16.01 -14.16
C GLY A 192 2.30 16.36 -14.07
N ILE A 193 3.08 15.66 -13.23
CA ILE A 193 4.52 15.88 -13.10
C ILE A 193 5.21 15.60 -14.42
N GLY A 194 4.93 14.45 -15.05
CA GLY A 194 5.51 14.04 -16.32
C GLY A 194 5.24 15.01 -17.44
N ALA A 195 3.99 15.48 -17.60
CA ALA A 195 3.59 16.44 -18.60
C ALA A 195 4.37 17.77 -18.49
N TYR A 196 4.68 18.22 -17.28
CA TYR A 196 5.47 19.43 -17.08
C TYR A 196 6.96 19.18 -17.30
N VAL A 197 7.50 18.17 -16.63
CA VAL A 197 8.96 17.90 -16.61
C VAL A 197 9.47 17.51 -17.98
N LYS A 198 8.80 16.59 -18.67
CA LYS A 198 9.25 16.11 -20.01
C LYS A 198 9.19 17.19 -21.09
N ARG A 199 8.34 18.20 -20.93
CA ARG A 199 8.29 19.36 -21.87
C ARG A 199 9.48 20.31 -21.71
N LEU A 200 10.08 20.40 -20.50
CA LEU A 200 11.14 21.36 -20.18
C LEU A 200 12.50 20.69 -20.03
N ARG A 201 12.53 19.49 -19.48
CA ARG A 201 13.73 18.70 -19.18
C ARG A 201 13.50 17.24 -19.55
N PRO A 202 13.42 16.90 -20.87
CA PRO A 202 13.08 15.56 -21.35
C PRO A 202 14.09 14.49 -20.94
N GLU A 203 15.31 14.89 -20.59
CA GLU A 203 16.37 14.00 -20.11
C GLU A 203 16.11 13.43 -18.71
N ILE A 204 15.27 14.07 -17.90
CA ILE A 204 14.95 13.60 -16.54
C ILE A 204 14.02 12.39 -16.65
N LYS A 205 14.41 11.27 -16.06
CA LYS A 205 13.55 10.08 -16.01
C LYS A 205 12.36 10.30 -15.05
N ILE A 206 11.17 9.95 -15.52
CA ILE A 206 9.95 9.91 -14.70
C ILE A 206 9.64 8.46 -14.40
N ILE A 207 9.84 8.06 -13.16
CA ILE A 207 9.71 6.67 -12.72
C ILE A 207 8.48 6.53 -11.84
N GLY A 208 7.54 5.70 -12.30
CA GLY A 208 6.37 5.31 -11.53
C GLY A 208 6.71 4.26 -10.48
N VAL A 209 6.01 4.30 -9.34
CA VAL A 209 6.15 3.26 -8.32
C VAL A 209 4.78 2.76 -7.92
N GLU A 210 4.56 1.46 -8.05
CA GLU A 210 3.33 0.79 -7.65
C GLU A 210 3.63 -0.36 -6.67
N PRO A 211 2.67 -0.69 -5.77
CA PRO A 211 2.75 -1.94 -5.03
C PRO A 211 2.58 -3.15 -5.94
N ILE A 212 3.26 -4.25 -5.64
CA ILE A 212 3.16 -5.52 -6.41
C ILE A 212 1.70 -6.02 -6.50
N ASP A 213 0.90 -5.77 -5.46
CA ASP A 213 -0.48 -6.22 -5.35
C ASP A 213 -1.52 -5.17 -5.82
N SER A 214 -1.07 -4.05 -6.39
CA SER A 214 -1.93 -2.98 -6.94
C SER A 214 -1.24 -2.27 -8.12
N ASP A 215 -0.88 -3.01 -9.16
CA ASP A 215 -0.05 -2.57 -10.28
C ASP A 215 -0.83 -2.31 -11.58
N ALA A 216 -1.99 -1.65 -11.47
CA ALA A 216 -2.91 -1.44 -12.58
C ALA A 216 -2.27 -0.67 -13.77
N MET A 217 -1.43 0.34 -13.50
CA MET A 217 -0.77 1.11 -14.55
C MET A 217 0.33 0.29 -15.22
N ASN A 218 1.14 -0.45 -14.48
CA ASN A 218 2.17 -1.33 -15.00
C ASN A 218 1.59 -2.38 -15.97
N GLN A 219 0.51 -3.06 -15.54
CA GLN A 219 -0.17 -4.03 -16.41
C GLN A 219 -0.79 -3.37 -17.64
N SER A 220 -1.37 -2.17 -17.49
CA SER A 220 -1.97 -1.42 -18.57
C SER A 220 -0.93 -0.98 -19.61
N LEU A 221 0.22 -0.45 -19.17
CA LEU A 221 1.30 -0.05 -20.07
C LEU A 221 1.89 -1.24 -20.83
N LYS A 222 2.11 -2.38 -20.14
CA LYS A 222 2.56 -3.62 -20.76
C LYS A 222 1.57 -4.19 -21.77
N ALA A 223 0.28 -4.07 -21.50
CA ALA A 223 -0.79 -4.55 -22.38
C ALA A 223 -1.11 -3.57 -23.54
N GLY A 224 -0.62 -2.32 -23.49
CA GLY A 224 -0.98 -1.26 -24.44
C GLY A 224 -2.43 -0.81 -24.37
N LYS A 225 -3.16 -1.20 -23.33
CA LYS A 225 -4.57 -0.85 -23.06
C LYS A 225 -4.84 -0.87 -21.56
N ARG A 226 -5.85 -0.15 -21.12
CA ARG A 226 -6.25 -0.19 -19.70
C ARG A 226 -6.65 -1.60 -19.28
N VAL A 227 -6.10 -2.05 -18.16
CA VAL A 227 -6.39 -3.34 -17.54
C VAL A 227 -7.09 -3.09 -16.21
N ARG A 228 -8.20 -3.81 -15.96
CA ARG A 228 -8.88 -3.82 -14.67
C ARG A 228 -8.40 -5.01 -13.86
N LEU A 229 -7.80 -4.73 -12.71
CA LEU A 229 -7.37 -5.77 -11.76
C LEU A 229 -8.60 -6.44 -11.11
N SER A 230 -8.51 -7.74 -10.92
CA SER A 230 -9.53 -8.49 -10.16
C SER A 230 -9.55 -8.10 -8.70
N GLN A 231 -8.37 -7.87 -8.13
CA GLN A 231 -8.15 -7.51 -6.73
C GLN A 231 -7.04 -6.48 -6.62
N VAL A 232 -7.01 -5.73 -5.52
CA VAL A 232 -5.94 -4.79 -5.16
C VAL A 232 -5.55 -4.98 -3.72
N GLY A 233 -4.27 -4.82 -3.43
CA GLY A 233 -3.75 -4.78 -2.07
C GLY A 233 -4.26 -3.55 -1.31
N LEU A 234 -4.48 -3.73 -0.01
CA LEU A 234 -5.10 -2.69 0.83
C LEU A 234 -4.11 -2.00 1.78
N PHE A 235 -2.85 -2.44 1.78
CA PHE A 235 -1.85 -1.81 2.63
C PHE A 235 -1.57 -0.36 2.21
N ALA A 236 -1.37 -0.11 0.93
CA ALA A 236 -1.20 1.23 0.38
C ALA A 236 -2.54 1.76 -0.19
N ASP A 237 -3.55 1.92 0.68
CA ASP A 237 -4.92 2.27 0.31
C ASP A 237 -5.04 3.55 -0.55
N GLY A 238 -4.14 4.52 -0.38
CA GLY A 238 -4.09 5.74 -1.21
C GLY A 238 -3.80 5.49 -2.70
N VAL A 239 -3.30 4.31 -3.07
CA VAL A 239 -3.01 3.89 -4.45
C VAL A 239 -3.73 2.60 -4.87
N ALA A 240 -4.62 2.05 -4.03
CA ALA A 240 -5.39 0.84 -4.32
C ALA A 240 -6.47 1.11 -5.39
N VAL A 241 -6.07 1.14 -6.65
CA VAL A 241 -6.93 1.45 -7.81
C VAL A 241 -7.01 0.24 -8.72
N ARG A 242 -8.23 -0.25 -8.98
CA ARG A 242 -8.45 -1.43 -9.85
C ARG A 242 -8.26 -1.13 -11.33
N GLU A 243 -8.53 0.10 -11.76
CA GLU A 243 -8.42 0.52 -13.15
C GLU A 243 -7.99 1.97 -13.22
N VAL A 244 -6.95 2.25 -13.99
CA VAL A 244 -6.42 3.59 -14.21
C VAL A 244 -7.35 4.43 -15.09
N GLY A 245 -7.19 5.77 -15.04
CA GLY A 245 -7.98 6.66 -15.87
C GLY A 245 -7.64 6.54 -17.36
N GLU A 246 -8.51 7.03 -18.22
CA GLU A 246 -8.29 7.04 -19.66
C GLU A 246 -7.22 8.05 -20.03
N GLU A 247 -7.37 9.28 -19.57
CA GLU A 247 -6.43 10.36 -19.84
C GLU A 247 -5.10 10.14 -19.11
N THR A 248 -5.14 9.66 -17.85
CA THR A 248 -3.92 9.36 -17.12
C THR A 248 -3.12 8.21 -17.75
N PHE A 249 -3.78 7.18 -18.30
CA PHE A 249 -3.14 6.12 -19.05
C PHE A 249 -2.45 6.66 -20.32
N ARG A 250 -3.16 7.50 -21.10
CA ARG A 250 -2.59 8.14 -22.30
C ARG A 250 -1.33 8.95 -21.96
N LEU A 251 -1.38 9.75 -20.90
CA LEU A 251 -0.24 10.56 -20.45
C LEU A 251 0.91 9.72 -19.92
N CYS A 252 0.61 8.63 -19.20
CA CYS A 252 1.65 7.72 -18.75
C CYS A 252 2.36 7.01 -19.89
N GLN A 253 1.66 6.64 -20.97
CA GLN A 253 2.29 6.10 -22.19
C GLN A 253 3.27 7.10 -22.84
N GLU A 254 3.01 8.39 -22.70
CA GLU A 254 3.83 9.44 -23.30
C GLU A 254 5.01 9.87 -22.42
N TYR A 255 4.83 9.93 -21.10
CA TYR A 255 5.75 10.61 -20.20
C TYR A 255 6.45 9.71 -19.16
N VAL A 256 5.99 8.50 -18.93
CA VAL A 256 6.60 7.60 -17.94
C VAL A 256 7.64 6.71 -18.59
N ASP A 257 8.87 6.77 -18.10
CA ASP A 257 9.97 5.98 -18.67
C ASP A 257 9.93 4.51 -18.21
N GLU A 258 9.58 4.28 -16.95
CA GLU A 258 9.41 2.92 -16.40
C GLU A 258 8.53 2.93 -15.13
N ILE A 259 8.09 1.73 -14.73
CA ILE A 259 7.42 1.50 -13.46
C ILE A 259 8.21 0.47 -12.65
N ILE A 260 8.46 0.79 -11.38
CA ILE A 260 9.08 -0.09 -10.39
C ILE A 260 7.98 -0.61 -9.47
N LEU A 261 7.97 -1.93 -9.26
CA LEU A 261 7.10 -2.58 -8.30
C LEU A 261 7.84 -2.82 -6.99
N VAL A 262 7.18 -2.50 -5.88
CA VAL A 262 7.72 -2.67 -4.53
C VAL A 262 6.75 -3.47 -3.67
N ASP A 263 7.27 -4.21 -2.72
CA ASP A 263 6.45 -4.98 -1.78
C ASP A 263 6.11 -4.18 -0.51
N THR A 264 5.29 -4.77 0.35
CA THR A 264 4.86 -4.16 1.61
C THR A 264 6.04 -3.89 2.56
N ASP A 265 7.05 -4.76 2.56
CA ASP A 265 8.21 -4.64 3.44
C ASP A 265 9.11 -3.49 2.99
N ASP A 266 9.31 -3.33 1.68
CA ASP A 266 10.03 -2.18 1.09
C ASP A 266 9.38 -0.86 1.47
N VAL A 267 8.04 -0.81 1.41
CA VAL A 267 7.27 0.39 1.79
C VAL A 267 7.40 0.69 3.28
N CYS A 268 7.30 -0.32 4.15
CA CYS A 268 7.49 -0.15 5.59
C CYS A 268 8.89 0.34 5.94
N ALA A 269 9.92 -0.21 5.29
CA ALA A 269 11.29 0.26 5.44
C ALA A 269 11.46 1.72 4.98
N ALA A 270 10.81 2.12 3.87
CA ALA A 270 10.84 3.50 3.41
C ALA A 270 10.14 4.48 4.37
N ILE A 271 9.04 4.07 5.03
CA ILE A 271 8.38 4.87 6.07
C ILE A 271 9.36 5.12 7.24
N LYS A 272 10.06 4.06 7.69
CA LYS A 272 11.08 4.16 8.75
C LYS A 272 12.22 5.08 8.34
N ASP A 273 12.77 4.92 7.12
CA ASP A 273 13.84 5.76 6.60
C ASP A 273 13.48 7.25 6.62
N VAL A 274 12.28 7.59 6.14
CA VAL A 274 11.81 8.99 6.14
C VAL A 274 11.61 9.49 7.57
N PHE A 275 11.10 8.68 8.48
CA PHE A 275 10.99 9.05 9.89
C PHE A 275 12.36 9.33 10.52
N GLU A 276 13.37 8.53 10.23
CA GLU A 276 14.74 8.74 10.73
C GLU A 276 15.36 10.03 10.24
N ASP A 277 15.09 10.42 8.98
CA ASP A 277 15.61 11.65 8.38
C ASP A 277 14.82 12.91 8.76
N THR A 278 13.48 12.82 8.87
CA THR A 278 12.60 14.00 8.94
C THR A 278 11.74 14.10 10.19
N ARG A 279 11.63 13.03 10.97
CA ARG A 279 10.65 12.84 12.08
C ARG A 279 9.18 12.91 11.64
N SER A 280 8.92 12.83 10.33
CA SER A 280 7.57 12.70 9.79
C SER A 280 7.25 11.24 9.48
N ILE A 281 5.99 10.85 9.69
CA ILE A 281 5.52 9.50 9.40
C ILE A 281 4.66 9.58 8.14
N LEU A 282 5.15 9.01 7.04
CA LEU A 282 4.38 8.92 5.80
C LEU A 282 3.34 7.81 5.88
N GLU A 283 2.21 7.98 5.18
CA GLU A 283 1.33 6.86 4.89
C GLU A 283 1.97 5.91 3.87
N PRO A 284 1.53 4.64 3.76
CA PRO A 284 2.13 3.68 2.83
C PRO A 284 2.22 4.20 1.39
N ALA A 285 1.16 4.80 0.87
CA ALA A 285 1.17 5.42 -0.46
C ALA A 285 2.19 6.57 -0.58
N GLY A 286 2.40 7.32 0.51
CA GLY A 286 3.36 8.42 0.58
C GLY A 286 4.81 7.97 0.50
N ALA A 287 5.11 6.76 0.94
CA ALA A 287 6.46 6.20 0.98
C ALA A 287 6.87 5.42 -0.27
N LEU A 288 5.93 5.11 -1.17
CA LEU A 288 6.20 4.31 -2.39
C LEU A 288 7.34 4.88 -3.22
N ALA A 289 7.33 6.17 -3.48
CA ALA A 289 8.36 6.82 -4.29
C ALA A 289 9.77 6.64 -3.70
N ILE A 290 9.88 6.62 -2.39
CA ILE A 290 11.14 6.41 -1.66
C ILE A 290 11.57 4.94 -1.77
N ALA A 291 10.64 3.99 -1.58
CA ALA A 291 10.89 2.57 -1.77
C ALA A 291 11.37 2.28 -3.22
N GLY A 292 10.71 2.86 -4.22
CA GLY A 292 11.11 2.75 -5.62
C GLY A 292 12.50 3.34 -5.90
N ALA A 293 12.84 4.48 -5.28
CA ALA A 293 14.18 5.07 -5.42
C ALA A 293 15.27 4.16 -4.84
N LYS A 294 15.02 3.51 -3.70
CA LYS A 294 15.93 2.51 -3.11
C LYS A 294 16.13 1.32 -4.06
N ALA A 295 15.04 0.74 -4.55
CA ALA A 295 15.07 -0.38 -5.49
C ALA A 295 15.79 -0.03 -6.81
N TYR A 296 15.58 1.20 -7.32
CA TYR A 296 16.25 1.71 -8.51
C TYR A 296 17.77 1.78 -8.32
N VAL A 297 18.23 2.40 -7.22
CA VAL A 297 19.67 2.50 -6.93
C VAL A 297 20.32 1.12 -6.76
N GLU A 298 19.63 0.19 -6.10
CA GLU A 298 20.11 -1.19 -5.94
C GLU A 298 20.22 -1.91 -7.28
N ARG A 299 19.24 -1.74 -8.17
CA ARG A 299 19.22 -2.38 -9.49
C ARG A 299 20.25 -1.78 -10.43
N GLU A 300 20.29 -0.45 -10.54
CA GLU A 300 21.17 0.28 -11.49
C GLU A 300 22.61 0.44 -11.01
N GLN A 301 22.89 0.21 -9.72
CA GLN A 301 24.22 0.36 -9.11
C GLN A 301 24.81 1.75 -9.33
N ILE A 302 23.98 2.81 -9.37
CA ILE A 302 24.40 4.20 -9.58
C ILE A 302 24.90 4.84 -8.29
N ALA A 303 25.80 5.81 -8.42
CA ALA A 303 26.35 6.58 -7.32
C ALA A 303 26.62 8.04 -7.74
N GLY A 304 26.51 8.96 -6.79
CA GLY A 304 26.78 10.39 -7.01
C GLY A 304 25.67 11.15 -7.75
N GLU A 305 24.55 10.51 -8.04
CA GLU A 305 23.43 11.07 -8.75
C GLU A 305 22.46 11.84 -7.85
N THR A 306 21.66 12.74 -8.46
CA THR A 306 20.55 13.39 -7.76
C THR A 306 19.23 12.72 -8.13
N LEU A 307 18.55 12.22 -7.14
CA LEU A 307 17.24 11.54 -7.23
C LEU A 307 16.21 12.35 -6.45
N ILE A 308 14.98 12.41 -6.94
CA ILE A 308 13.87 13.08 -6.25
C ILE A 308 12.73 12.09 -6.05
N ALA A 309 12.27 11.97 -4.82
CA ALA A 309 11.09 11.17 -4.48
C ALA A 309 9.96 12.06 -3.95
N VAL A 310 8.74 11.87 -4.45
CA VAL A 310 7.59 12.63 -3.99
C VAL A 310 6.98 11.95 -2.76
N ALA A 311 7.21 12.53 -1.57
CA ALA A 311 6.55 12.14 -0.32
C ALA A 311 5.10 12.64 -0.35
N CYS A 312 4.20 11.85 -0.95
CA CYS A 312 2.94 12.34 -1.46
C CYS A 312 1.81 12.42 -0.42
N GLY A 313 1.97 11.83 0.79
CA GLY A 313 0.98 11.90 1.85
C GLY A 313 1.39 11.29 3.19
N ALA A 314 0.68 11.70 4.26
CA ALA A 314 0.91 11.27 5.64
C ALA A 314 -0.39 10.97 6.42
N ASN A 315 -1.52 10.76 5.74
CA ASN A 315 -2.82 10.47 6.38
C ASN A 315 -2.92 9.01 6.86
N MET A 316 -1.99 8.60 7.71
CA MET A 316 -1.94 7.26 8.27
C MET A 316 -2.70 7.16 9.59
N ASN A 317 -3.44 6.06 9.79
CA ASN A 317 -3.97 5.72 11.11
C ASN A 317 -2.84 5.29 12.03
N PHE A 318 -2.86 5.80 13.27
CA PHE A 318 -1.82 5.52 14.26
C PHE A 318 -1.68 4.02 14.55
N ASP A 319 -2.78 3.28 14.54
CA ASP A 319 -2.79 1.83 14.79
C ASP A 319 -1.98 1.02 13.76
N ARG A 320 -1.78 1.57 12.55
CA ARG A 320 -0.93 0.95 11.52
C ARG A 320 0.57 1.01 11.84
N LEU A 321 1.00 1.92 12.73
CA LEU A 321 2.43 2.06 13.07
C LEU A 321 3.01 0.77 13.64
N ARG A 322 2.23 0.01 14.40
CA ARG A 322 2.69 -1.28 14.92
C ARG A 322 3.06 -2.23 13.78
N PHE A 323 2.20 -2.34 12.78
CA PHE A 323 2.45 -3.18 11.60
C PHE A 323 3.68 -2.69 10.82
N VAL A 324 3.78 -1.37 10.61
CA VAL A 324 4.93 -0.77 9.90
C VAL A 324 6.23 -1.05 10.65
N ALA A 325 6.25 -0.85 11.98
CA ALA A 325 7.45 -1.09 12.79
C ALA A 325 7.92 -2.55 12.74
N GLU A 326 6.98 -3.50 12.76
CA GLU A 326 7.30 -4.93 12.68
C GLU A 326 7.80 -5.35 11.30
N ARG A 327 7.28 -4.72 10.22
CA ARG A 327 7.62 -5.07 8.83
C ARG A 327 8.86 -4.34 8.30
N ALA A 328 9.19 -3.18 8.87
CA ALA A 328 10.32 -2.39 8.42
C ALA A 328 11.66 -3.13 8.52
N GLU A 329 11.84 -3.98 9.55
CA GLU A 329 13.07 -4.76 9.73
C GLU A 329 13.26 -5.81 8.61
N PHE A 330 12.15 -6.36 8.06
CA PHE A 330 12.22 -7.25 6.89
C PHE A 330 12.59 -6.50 5.63
N GLY A 331 11.97 -5.35 5.38
CA GLY A 331 12.27 -4.49 4.24
C GLY A 331 13.68 -3.92 4.27
N GLU A 332 14.28 -3.76 5.46
CA GLU A 332 15.69 -3.45 5.60
C GLU A 332 16.62 -4.66 5.41
N ARG A 333 16.04 -5.88 5.28
CA ARG A 333 16.78 -7.14 5.17
C ARG A 333 17.72 -7.38 6.36
N ARG A 334 17.27 -6.98 7.57
CA ARG A 334 18.01 -7.11 8.82
C ARG A 334 17.56 -8.26 9.70
N GLU A 335 16.46 -8.93 9.34
CA GLU A 335 15.94 -10.10 10.03
C GLU A 335 15.76 -11.26 9.05
N ALA A 336 16.12 -12.46 9.48
CA ALA A 336 15.75 -13.72 8.81
C ALA A 336 15.02 -14.62 9.80
N ILE A 337 14.00 -15.33 9.32
CA ILE A 337 13.20 -16.27 10.11
C ILE A 337 13.41 -17.68 9.60
N PHE A 338 13.69 -18.60 10.50
CA PHE A 338 13.89 -20.01 10.19
C PHE A 338 13.01 -20.91 11.05
N ALA A 339 12.53 -21.99 10.46
CA ALA A 339 12.10 -23.17 11.18
C ALA A 339 13.22 -24.21 11.14
N VAL A 340 13.73 -24.60 12.29
CA VAL A 340 14.82 -25.58 12.39
C VAL A 340 14.32 -26.81 13.13
N THR A 341 14.42 -27.97 12.51
CA THR A 341 14.04 -29.25 13.11
C THR A 341 15.25 -29.87 13.78
N ILE A 342 15.12 -30.14 15.08
CA ILE A 342 16.15 -30.80 15.88
C ILE A 342 15.60 -32.11 16.47
N PRO A 343 16.46 -33.11 16.80
CA PRO A 343 16.01 -34.28 17.54
C PRO A 343 15.48 -33.88 18.94
N GLU A 344 14.36 -34.48 19.36
CA GLU A 344 13.82 -34.24 20.71
C GLU A 344 14.55 -35.16 21.72
N GLN A 345 15.73 -34.72 22.13
CA GLN A 345 16.55 -35.38 23.15
C GLN A 345 17.38 -34.39 23.96
N ALA A 346 17.73 -34.78 25.18
CA ALA A 346 18.54 -33.91 26.04
C ALA A 346 19.87 -33.54 25.37
N GLY A 347 20.17 -32.22 25.33
CA GLY A 347 21.37 -31.65 24.71
C GLY A 347 21.21 -31.18 23.27
N SER A 348 20.13 -31.53 22.55
CA SER A 348 19.90 -31.06 21.17
C SER A 348 19.78 -29.52 21.05
N LEU A 349 19.08 -28.89 21.97
CA LEU A 349 18.97 -27.43 22.01
C LEU A 349 20.35 -26.79 22.25
N ARG A 350 21.20 -27.37 23.11
CA ARG A 350 22.55 -26.86 23.33
C ARG A 350 23.39 -26.97 22.05
N LYS A 351 23.36 -28.10 21.36
CA LYS A 351 24.05 -28.27 20.08
C LYS A 351 23.55 -27.27 19.02
N PHE A 352 22.26 -27.03 19.00
CA PHE A 352 21.68 -25.99 18.12
C PHE A 352 22.22 -24.59 18.45
N CYS A 353 22.26 -24.20 19.73
CA CYS A 353 22.80 -22.91 20.15
C CYS A 353 24.30 -22.78 19.85
N GLU A 354 25.06 -23.86 19.95
CA GLU A 354 26.49 -23.91 19.56
C GLU A 354 26.65 -23.65 18.05
N CYS A 355 25.77 -24.23 17.22
CA CYS A 355 25.74 -24.04 15.78
C CYS A 355 25.32 -22.60 15.38
N LEU A 356 24.35 -22.03 16.08
CA LEU A 356 23.89 -20.62 15.91
C LEU A 356 25.02 -19.62 16.19
N GLY A 357 25.87 -19.91 17.14
CA GLY A 357 27.00 -19.06 17.54
C GLY A 357 26.54 -17.75 18.23
N LYS A 358 27.38 -16.71 18.10
CA LYS A 358 27.14 -15.40 18.74
C LYS A 358 26.33 -14.47 17.83
N ARG A 359 25.09 -14.83 17.50
CA ARG A 359 24.18 -14.01 16.69
C ARG A 359 23.09 -13.40 17.57
N ASN A 360 22.65 -12.21 17.23
CA ASN A 360 21.52 -11.58 17.89
C ASN A 360 20.22 -12.24 17.41
N LEU A 361 19.40 -12.65 18.39
CA LEU A 361 18.08 -13.19 18.12
C LEU A 361 17.04 -12.07 18.17
N THR A 362 16.10 -12.10 17.26
CA THR A 362 14.91 -11.23 17.27
C THR A 362 13.72 -11.98 17.84
N GLU A 363 13.68 -13.31 17.64
CA GLU A 363 12.60 -14.16 18.09
C GLU A 363 13.11 -15.60 18.31
N PHE A 364 12.53 -16.30 19.28
CA PHE A 364 12.82 -17.70 19.54
C PHE A 364 11.61 -18.38 20.16
N SER A 365 11.10 -19.42 19.51
CA SER A 365 10.03 -20.25 20.05
C SER A 365 10.40 -21.72 19.91
N TYR A 366 10.32 -22.45 21.02
CA TYR A 366 10.55 -23.89 21.10
C TYR A 366 9.45 -24.52 21.94
N ARG A 367 8.84 -25.59 21.42
CA ARG A 367 7.83 -26.37 22.13
C ARG A 367 7.96 -27.84 21.80
N ILE A 368 7.92 -28.68 22.84
CA ILE A 368 7.78 -30.12 22.70
C ILE A 368 6.41 -30.42 22.11
N ALA A 369 6.38 -30.99 20.94
CA ALA A 369 5.15 -31.37 20.23
C ALA A 369 5.16 -32.81 19.74
N ASP A 370 6.34 -33.45 19.68
CA ASP A 370 6.55 -34.83 19.23
C ASP A 370 7.68 -35.47 20.05
N GLU A 371 7.66 -36.79 20.19
CA GLU A 371 8.67 -37.52 20.98
C GLU A 371 10.03 -37.66 20.28
N LYS A 372 10.11 -37.44 18.98
CA LYS A 372 11.30 -37.65 18.15
C LYS A 372 11.94 -36.40 17.65
N GLU A 373 11.10 -35.39 17.29
CA GLU A 373 11.53 -34.16 16.65
C GLU A 373 10.89 -32.93 17.29
N ALA A 374 11.66 -31.88 17.41
CA ALA A 374 11.18 -30.58 17.80
C ALA A 374 11.43 -29.55 16.70
N HIS A 375 10.51 -28.59 16.57
CA HIS A 375 10.62 -27.52 15.62
C HIS A 375 10.89 -26.20 16.35
N ILE A 376 12.07 -25.64 16.11
CA ILE A 376 12.44 -24.32 16.63
C ILE A 376 12.00 -23.27 15.61
N PHE A 377 11.25 -22.30 16.06
CA PHE A 377 10.98 -21.06 15.35
C PHE A 377 11.96 -19.99 15.81
N ILE A 378 12.77 -19.44 14.91
CA ILE A 378 13.83 -18.51 15.28
C ILE A 378 13.91 -17.33 14.30
N GLY A 379 13.93 -16.13 14.84
CA GLY A 379 14.32 -14.91 14.16
C GLY A 379 15.76 -14.54 14.49
N VAL A 380 16.55 -14.21 13.49
CA VAL A 380 17.98 -13.89 13.62
C VAL A 380 18.26 -12.57 12.93
N GLN A 381 18.99 -11.69 13.60
CA GLN A 381 19.48 -10.45 12.98
C GLN A 381 20.55 -10.77 11.94
N ILE A 382 20.36 -10.25 10.71
CA ILE A 382 21.26 -10.43 9.57
C ILE A 382 21.76 -9.08 9.03
N GLN A 383 22.87 -9.13 8.28
CA GLN A 383 23.41 -7.96 7.62
C GLN A 383 22.83 -7.74 6.20
N ASN A 384 22.48 -8.83 5.53
CA ASN A 384 21.91 -8.85 4.18
C ASN A 384 21.35 -10.27 3.87
N ARG A 385 20.68 -10.41 2.71
CA ARG A 385 20.14 -11.69 2.25
C ARG A 385 21.17 -12.82 2.13
N ALA A 386 22.41 -12.53 1.73
CA ALA A 386 23.45 -13.54 1.62
C ALA A 386 23.85 -14.11 2.99
N ASP A 387 23.69 -13.32 4.07
CA ASP A 387 23.94 -13.81 5.44
C ASP A 387 22.85 -14.81 5.87
N ALA A 388 21.58 -14.60 5.49
CA ALA A 388 20.51 -15.57 5.74
C ALA A 388 20.80 -16.95 5.11
N VAL A 389 21.25 -16.97 3.85
CA VAL A 389 21.65 -18.20 3.15
C VAL A 389 22.78 -18.90 3.88
N LYS A 390 23.78 -18.16 4.38
CA LYS A 390 24.90 -18.73 5.15
C LYS A 390 24.44 -19.33 6.49
N ILE A 391 23.46 -18.70 7.15
CA ILE A 391 22.89 -19.19 8.41
C ILE A 391 22.16 -20.50 8.16
N ALA A 392 21.29 -20.57 7.15
CA ALA A 392 20.58 -21.78 6.78
C ALA A 392 21.57 -22.93 6.48
N ALA A 393 22.59 -22.67 5.65
CA ALA A 393 23.63 -23.64 5.33
C ALA A 393 24.42 -24.10 6.56
N SER A 394 24.66 -23.20 7.55
CA SER A 394 25.31 -23.55 8.82
C SER A 394 24.47 -24.52 9.63
N PHE A 395 23.17 -24.31 9.75
CA PHE A 395 22.26 -25.21 10.46
C PHE A 395 22.19 -26.58 9.77
N GLU A 396 22.10 -26.61 8.44
CA GLU A 396 22.12 -27.85 7.66
C GLU A 396 23.47 -28.59 7.80
N GLY A 397 24.58 -27.87 7.82
CA GLY A 397 25.92 -28.41 8.06
C GLY A 397 26.07 -29.03 9.46
N CYS A 398 25.32 -28.57 10.45
CA CYS A 398 25.22 -29.17 11.78
C CYS A 398 24.29 -30.41 11.82
N GLY A 399 23.65 -30.74 10.70
CA GLY A 399 22.73 -31.87 10.58
C GLY A 399 21.28 -31.55 10.96
N PHE A 400 20.89 -30.25 11.01
CA PHE A 400 19.53 -29.80 11.29
C PHE A 400 18.80 -29.48 10.00
N LYS A 401 17.62 -30.08 9.81
CA LYS A 401 16.72 -29.70 8.70
C LYS A 401 16.23 -28.28 8.92
N THR A 402 16.48 -27.40 7.93
CA THR A 402 16.20 -25.97 8.04
C THR A 402 15.25 -25.52 6.94
N LEU A 403 14.25 -24.72 7.29
CA LEU A 403 13.35 -24.06 6.37
C LEU A 403 13.48 -22.55 6.56
N ASP A 404 13.84 -21.84 5.49
CA ASP A 404 13.82 -20.37 5.48
C ASP A 404 12.37 -19.89 5.31
N LEU A 405 11.88 -19.15 6.29
CA LEU A 405 10.53 -18.58 6.38
C LEU A 405 10.55 -17.05 6.25
N THR A 406 11.70 -16.47 5.91
CA THR A 406 11.90 -15.01 5.88
C THR A 406 10.90 -14.31 4.95
N ASP A 407 10.53 -14.94 3.84
CA ASP A 407 9.58 -14.37 2.86
C ASP A 407 8.15 -14.94 2.99
N ASP A 408 7.91 -15.84 3.95
CA ASP A 408 6.60 -16.45 4.14
C ASP A 408 5.62 -15.48 4.84
N GLU A 409 4.58 -15.06 4.12
CA GLU A 409 3.58 -14.10 4.62
C GLU A 409 2.76 -14.65 5.80
N LEU A 410 2.45 -15.94 5.83
CA LEU A 410 1.76 -16.56 6.96
C LEU A 410 2.61 -16.44 8.22
N THR A 411 3.90 -16.69 8.08
CA THR A 411 4.86 -16.57 9.20
C THR A 411 4.94 -15.14 9.72
N LYS A 412 5.13 -14.17 8.83
CA LYS A 412 5.26 -12.75 9.19
C LYS A 412 4.01 -12.18 9.87
N LEU A 413 2.82 -12.60 9.44
CA LEU A 413 1.54 -12.04 9.91
C LEU A 413 0.94 -12.79 11.08
N HIS A 414 1.17 -14.10 11.20
CA HIS A 414 0.42 -14.95 12.11
C HIS A 414 1.31 -15.87 12.94
N VAL A 415 2.12 -16.75 12.33
CA VAL A 415 2.81 -17.81 13.05
C VAL A 415 3.72 -17.28 14.15
N ARG A 416 4.46 -16.20 13.89
CA ARG A 416 5.33 -15.56 14.88
C ARG A 416 4.62 -15.03 16.13
N HIS A 417 3.28 -14.87 16.07
CA HIS A 417 2.46 -14.35 17.17
C HIS A 417 1.60 -15.43 17.82
N MET A 418 1.67 -16.66 17.31
CA MET A 418 0.90 -17.78 17.81
C MET A 418 1.74 -18.63 18.73
N VAL A 419 1.18 -18.99 19.88
CA VAL A 419 1.74 -20.06 20.70
C VAL A 419 1.44 -21.37 19.99
N GLY A 420 2.40 -21.88 19.23
CA GLY A 420 2.27 -23.07 18.40
C GLY A 420 1.96 -24.33 19.22
N GLY A 421 1.37 -25.28 18.55
CA GLY A 421 1.14 -26.63 19.06
C GLY A 421 0.14 -27.38 18.20
N ARG A 422 0.43 -28.64 17.96
CA ARG A 422 -0.51 -29.59 17.37
C ARG A 422 -1.69 -29.78 18.31
N SER A 423 -2.90 -29.83 17.75
CA SER A 423 -4.06 -30.35 18.46
C SER A 423 -4.30 -31.80 18.04
N MET A 424 -4.20 -32.71 18.98
CA MET A 424 -4.56 -34.13 18.78
C MET A 424 -6.06 -34.29 18.49
N LEU A 425 -6.85 -33.22 18.60
CA LEU A 425 -8.30 -33.19 18.44
C LEU A 425 -8.74 -32.56 17.10
N ALA A 426 -7.79 -32.09 16.28
CA ALA A 426 -8.08 -31.42 15.02
C ALA A 426 -8.03 -32.41 13.83
N ASP A 427 -9.02 -33.29 13.74
CA ASP A 427 -9.18 -34.18 12.58
C ASP A 427 -9.74 -33.42 11.39
N HIS A 428 -9.29 -33.74 10.18
CA HIS A 428 -9.77 -33.15 8.92
C HIS A 428 -9.72 -31.63 8.89
N GLU A 429 -8.69 -31.03 9.50
CA GLU A 429 -8.51 -29.58 9.58
C GLU A 429 -8.11 -28.99 8.23
N LEU A 430 -8.91 -28.02 7.77
CA LEU A 430 -8.58 -27.10 6.71
C LEU A 430 -8.05 -25.81 7.34
N PHE A 431 -6.96 -25.27 6.79
CA PHE A 431 -6.31 -24.09 7.34
C PHE A 431 -6.33 -22.97 6.31
N TYR A 432 -7.10 -21.91 6.58
CA TYR A 432 -7.39 -20.86 5.64
C TYR A 432 -7.07 -19.48 6.20
N ARG A 433 -6.63 -18.59 5.33
CA ARG A 433 -6.51 -17.17 5.59
C ARG A 433 -7.66 -16.44 4.90
N PHE A 434 -8.31 -15.52 5.63
CA PHE A 434 -9.40 -14.68 5.10
C PHE A 434 -9.11 -13.20 5.30
N GLU A 435 -9.69 -12.37 4.43
CA GLU A 435 -9.77 -10.92 4.60
C GLU A 435 -11.21 -10.53 4.93
N PHE A 436 -11.43 -10.12 6.18
CA PHE A 436 -12.75 -9.70 6.67
C PHE A 436 -12.89 -8.19 6.56
N PRO A 437 -14.04 -7.65 6.08
CA PRO A 437 -14.31 -6.23 6.20
C PRO A 437 -14.38 -5.82 7.67
N GLU A 438 -13.67 -4.75 8.04
CA GLU A 438 -13.63 -4.21 9.42
C GLU A 438 -14.93 -3.46 9.73
N ARG A 439 -15.98 -4.23 10.00
CA ARG A 439 -17.28 -3.71 10.41
C ARG A 439 -17.93 -4.59 11.46
N PRO A 440 -18.78 -3.99 12.33
CA PRO A 440 -19.57 -4.78 13.27
C PRO A 440 -20.38 -5.87 12.56
N GLY A 441 -20.30 -7.10 13.07
CA GLY A 441 -21.06 -8.25 12.54
C GLY A 441 -20.34 -9.06 11.46
N ALA A 442 -19.16 -8.68 10.95
CA ALA A 442 -18.43 -9.48 9.95
C ALA A 442 -18.08 -10.88 10.46
N LEU A 443 -17.62 -11.00 11.71
CA LEU A 443 -17.37 -12.29 12.36
C LEU A 443 -18.67 -13.10 12.53
N MET A 444 -19.78 -12.45 12.94
CA MET A 444 -21.07 -13.13 13.08
C MET A 444 -21.60 -13.65 11.73
N LYS A 445 -21.40 -12.89 10.64
CA LYS A 445 -21.72 -13.35 9.29
C LYS A 445 -20.92 -14.62 8.95
N PHE A 446 -19.61 -14.61 9.23
CA PHE A 446 -18.73 -15.76 8.97
C PHE A 446 -19.21 -17.00 9.75
N VAL A 447 -19.28 -16.89 11.06
CA VAL A 447 -19.68 -18.02 11.95
C VAL A 447 -21.11 -18.48 11.66
N GLY A 448 -22.03 -17.54 11.43
CA GLY A 448 -23.43 -17.83 11.13
C GLY A 448 -23.68 -18.47 9.76
N SER A 449 -22.72 -18.36 8.84
CA SER A 449 -22.78 -18.99 7.52
C SER A 449 -22.13 -20.37 7.49
N MET A 450 -21.44 -20.79 8.57
CA MET A 450 -20.80 -22.11 8.67
C MET A 450 -21.84 -23.21 8.85
N SER A 451 -21.52 -24.40 8.35
CA SER A 451 -22.28 -25.62 8.71
C SER A 451 -22.19 -25.87 10.22
N PRO A 452 -23.30 -26.27 10.90
CA PRO A 452 -23.26 -26.59 12.31
C PRO A 452 -22.38 -27.82 12.64
N ASN A 453 -22.01 -28.62 11.64
CA ASN A 453 -21.11 -29.75 11.79
C ASN A 453 -19.62 -29.37 11.80
N TRP A 454 -19.28 -28.14 11.43
CA TRP A 454 -17.88 -27.70 11.36
C TRP A 454 -17.45 -27.04 12.67
N ASN A 455 -16.27 -27.42 13.11
CA ASN A 455 -15.68 -26.85 14.31
C ASN A 455 -14.45 -25.98 13.97
N ILE A 456 -14.31 -24.84 14.62
CA ILE A 456 -13.12 -24.01 14.51
C ILE A 456 -12.07 -24.55 15.46
N SER A 457 -10.91 -24.96 14.92
CA SER A 457 -9.78 -25.49 15.68
C SER A 457 -8.70 -24.44 15.98
N VAL A 458 -8.56 -23.46 15.10
CA VAL A 458 -7.71 -22.28 15.26
C VAL A 458 -8.46 -21.06 14.74
N PHE A 459 -8.41 -19.97 15.47
CA PHE A 459 -8.85 -18.67 15.01
C PHE A 459 -7.87 -17.60 15.48
N HIS A 460 -7.21 -16.94 14.52
CA HIS A 460 -6.32 -15.84 14.82
C HIS A 460 -6.72 -14.62 14.00
N TYR A 461 -6.99 -13.54 14.69
CA TYR A 461 -7.34 -12.24 14.12
C TYR A 461 -6.38 -11.17 14.63
N ARG A 462 -5.97 -10.30 13.71
CA ARG A 462 -5.17 -9.12 14.05
C ARG A 462 -5.67 -7.92 13.27
N ASN A 463 -6.14 -6.91 14.01
CA ASN A 463 -6.47 -5.61 13.43
C ASN A 463 -5.18 -4.82 13.16
N ASN A 464 -4.96 -4.47 11.90
CA ASN A 464 -3.80 -3.70 11.44
C ASN A 464 -4.19 -2.25 11.10
N GLY A 465 -5.38 -1.77 11.52
CA GLY A 465 -5.90 -0.43 11.18
C GLY A 465 -6.25 -0.26 9.69
N ALA A 466 -6.40 -1.37 8.95
CA ALA A 466 -6.90 -1.38 7.58
C ALA A 466 -8.42 -1.52 7.57
N ASP A 467 -9.06 -1.27 6.41
CA ASP A 467 -10.51 -1.48 6.22
C ASP A 467 -10.89 -2.96 6.22
N TYR A 468 -9.88 -3.86 6.20
CA TYR A 468 -10.02 -5.31 6.23
C TYR A 468 -9.08 -5.92 7.26
N GLY A 469 -9.63 -6.78 8.12
CA GLY A 469 -8.87 -7.60 9.06
C GLY A 469 -8.40 -8.90 8.41
N ARG A 470 -7.15 -9.28 8.67
CA ARG A 470 -6.59 -10.54 8.22
C ARG A 470 -6.72 -11.58 9.31
N ILE A 471 -7.36 -12.71 8.98
CA ILE A 471 -7.60 -13.80 9.91
C ILE A 471 -7.01 -15.09 9.39
N VAL A 472 -6.54 -15.91 10.32
CA VAL A 472 -6.22 -17.32 10.08
C VAL A 472 -7.21 -18.19 10.83
N VAL A 473 -7.82 -19.14 10.15
CA VAL A 473 -8.80 -20.06 10.72
C VAL A 473 -8.43 -21.50 10.37
N GLY A 474 -8.35 -22.33 11.39
CA GLY A 474 -8.41 -23.79 11.22
C GLY A 474 -9.87 -24.25 11.41
N ILE A 475 -10.37 -25.01 10.47
CA ILE A 475 -11.74 -25.53 10.49
C ILE A 475 -11.73 -27.03 10.21
N GLN A 476 -12.42 -27.79 11.08
CA GLN A 476 -12.62 -29.22 10.89
C GLN A 476 -13.82 -29.42 9.95
N VAL A 477 -13.55 -29.87 8.73
CA VAL A 477 -14.55 -30.13 7.71
C VAL A 477 -14.50 -31.63 7.34
N PRO A 478 -15.62 -32.36 7.52
CA PRO A 478 -15.66 -33.76 7.10
C PRO A 478 -15.35 -33.92 5.59
N PRO A 479 -14.61 -34.97 5.18
CA PRO A 479 -14.23 -35.16 3.78
C PRO A 479 -15.40 -35.24 2.80
N ASP A 480 -16.57 -35.69 3.25
CA ASP A 480 -17.79 -35.78 2.48
C ASP A 480 -18.53 -34.43 2.33
N GLU A 481 -18.18 -33.42 3.14
CA GLU A 481 -18.74 -32.05 3.08
C GLU A 481 -17.86 -31.03 2.32
N MET A 482 -16.90 -31.48 1.52
CA MET A 482 -16.00 -30.57 0.79
C MET A 482 -16.70 -29.74 -0.31
N LYS A 483 -17.84 -30.20 -0.83
CA LYS A 483 -18.66 -29.43 -1.77
C LYS A 483 -19.39 -28.28 -1.07
N GLU A 484 -19.92 -28.58 0.10
CA GLU A 484 -20.55 -27.59 0.99
C GLU A 484 -19.55 -26.54 1.45
N TRP A 485 -18.32 -26.97 1.73
CA TRP A 485 -17.20 -26.06 2.03
C TRP A 485 -16.93 -25.08 0.87
N GLN A 486 -16.86 -25.56 -0.37
CA GLN A 486 -16.66 -24.68 -1.51
C GLN A 486 -17.84 -23.72 -1.70
N ALA A 487 -19.08 -24.21 -1.55
CA ALA A 487 -20.27 -23.37 -1.62
C ALA A 487 -20.31 -22.31 -0.51
N PHE A 488 -19.84 -22.64 0.69
CA PHE A 488 -19.67 -21.69 1.79
C PHE A 488 -18.69 -20.57 1.42
N LEU A 489 -17.50 -20.91 0.89
CA LEU A 489 -16.51 -19.93 0.45
C LEU A 489 -17.06 -18.97 -0.61
N ASP A 490 -17.77 -19.51 -1.60
CA ASP A 490 -18.39 -18.74 -2.68
C ASP A 490 -19.49 -17.80 -2.15
N THR A 491 -20.33 -18.29 -1.22
CA THR A 491 -21.44 -17.53 -0.63
C THR A 491 -20.94 -16.45 0.33
N LEU A 492 -19.90 -16.73 1.10
CA LEU A 492 -19.31 -15.79 2.05
C LEU A 492 -18.78 -14.54 1.33
N GLY A 493 -18.15 -14.73 0.15
CA GLY A 493 -17.67 -13.67 -0.71
C GLY A 493 -16.49 -12.90 -0.13
N TYR A 494 -15.81 -13.42 0.91
CA TYR A 494 -14.59 -12.86 1.44
C TYR A 494 -13.40 -13.37 0.65
N GLN A 495 -12.36 -12.54 0.53
CA GLN A 495 -11.09 -12.98 -0.04
C GLN A 495 -10.46 -14.01 0.89
N TYR A 496 -9.97 -15.11 0.34
CA TYR A 496 -9.34 -16.19 1.11
C TYR A 496 -8.13 -16.78 0.40
N GLY A 497 -7.27 -17.47 1.16
CA GLY A 497 -6.20 -18.31 0.67
C GLY A 497 -6.19 -19.63 1.44
N ASP A 498 -6.05 -20.74 0.72
CA ASP A 498 -5.84 -22.05 1.32
C ASP A 498 -4.39 -22.17 1.76
N GLU A 499 -4.17 -22.30 3.06
CA GLU A 499 -2.86 -22.44 3.69
C GLU A 499 -2.63 -23.88 4.22
N SER A 500 -3.52 -24.82 3.91
CA SER A 500 -3.46 -26.21 4.41
C SER A 500 -2.19 -26.96 3.98
N GLN A 501 -1.54 -26.52 2.89
CA GLN A 501 -0.28 -27.06 2.42
C GLN A 501 0.96 -26.24 2.82
N ASN A 502 0.75 -25.11 3.49
CA ASN A 502 1.84 -24.23 3.90
C ASN A 502 2.81 -24.98 4.85
N PRO A 503 4.14 -24.93 4.59
CA PRO A 503 5.12 -25.59 5.44
C PRO A 503 5.11 -25.12 6.90
N ALA A 504 4.90 -23.82 7.14
CA ALA A 504 4.85 -23.27 8.49
C ALA A 504 3.64 -23.81 9.28
N TYR A 505 2.46 -23.92 8.64
CA TYR A 505 1.31 -24.58 9.25
C TYR A 505 1.60 -26.02 9.64
N LYS A 506 2.19 -26.80 8.72
CA LYS A 506 2.52 -28.22 8.97
C LYS A 506 3.53 -28.43 10.09
N LEU A 507 4.44 -27.48 10.31
CA LEU A 507 5.47 -27.57 11.33
C LEU A 507 4.99 -27.12 12.71
N PHE A 508 4.20 -26.06 12.78
CA PHE A 508 3.92 -25.38 14.06
C PHE A 508 2.48 -25.53 14.55
N LEU A 509 1.53 -25.82 13.68
CA LEU A 509 0.11 -25.76 14.01
C LEU A 509 -0.65 -27.08 13.77
N ARG A 510 -0.07 -28.00 12.96
CA ARG A 510 -0.66 -29.31 12.64
C ARG A 510 0.02 -30.46 13.39
#